data_9315b8d733836918973144d9d9982d87
#
_entry.id   9315b8d733836918973144d9d9982d87
#
_cell.length_a   1.000
_cell.length_b   1.000
_cell.length_c   1.000
_cell.angle_alpha   90.00
_cell.angle_beta   90.00
_cell.angle_gamma   90.00
#
_symmetry.space_group_name_H-M   'P 1'
#
loop_
_entity.id
_entity.type
_entity.pdbx_description
1 polymer ?
#
loop_
_entity_poly.entity_id
_entity_poly.type
_entity_poly.pdbx_seq_one_letter_code
_entity_poly.pdbx_strand_id
1 'polypeptide(L)'
;FSKDGRYLFVANFLPAQRADLNIVAACVSVIEVKSFTKVKDIQLANGSNALRDMCITPDGKYIYVSHNLGRFMVPTSQLQQGWMNTSAFSIINVEKQEFEGAVLVDEPDRGAAGVWGIACDEKHIYVAHSGTHEISVIDHSRMLDKFRNYADKGRLDYDLTFLYGLRKRIPLQGNGPRHLLLSNNKLIIPTYFADVLNM
;
A
#
# COMPACT_ATOMS: atom_id res chain seq x y z
N PHE A 1 -7.85 11.41 7.45
CA PHE A 1 -7.54 12.76 7.91
C PHE A 1 -6.15 12.79 8.54
N SER A 2 -5.44 13.95 8.46
CA SER A 2 -4.29 14.20 9.31
C SER A 2 -4.71 14.20 10.78
N LYS A 3 -3.77 13.91 11.70
CA LYS A 3 -4.08 13.79 13.13
C LYS A 3 -4.62 15.08 13.76
N ASP A 4 -4.20 16.23 13.20
CA ASP A 4 -4.67 17.57 13.61
C ASP A 4 -5.98 18.00 12.92
N GLY A 5 -6.52 17.17 12.02
CA GLY A 5 -7.75 17.43 11.28
C GLY A 5 -7.65 18.48 10.17
N ARG A 6 -6.45 19.03 9.90
CA ARG A 6 -6.29 20.09 8.89
C ARG A 6 -6.39 19.59 7.45
N TYR A 7 -5.97 18.37 7.20
CA TYR A 7 -5.91 17.81 5.85
C TYR A 7 -6.68 16.49 5.74
N LEU A 8 -7.40 16.36 4.63
CA LEU A 8 -7.99 15.12 4.17
C LEU A 8 -7.11 14.59 3.02
N PHE A 9 -6.70 13.33 3.11
CA PHE A 9 -5.99 12.62 2.05
C PHE A 9 -6.97 11.71 1.33
N VAL A 10 -6.97 11.76 -0.01
CA VAL A 10 -7.89 10.99 -0.86
C VAL A 10 -7.09 10.17 -1.86
N ALA A 11 -7.18 8.85 -1.77
CA ALA A 11 -6.57 7.93 -2.74
C ALA A 11 -7.38 7.95 -4.04
N ASN A 12 -6.76 8.37 -5.14
CA ASN A 12 -7.38 8.32 -6.46
C ASN A 12 -7.14 6.94 -7.07
N PHE A 13 -8.20 6.26 -7.49
CA PHE A 13 -8.13 4.87 -7.92
C PHE A 13 -7.22 4.64 -9.13
N LEU A 14 -7.29 5.53 -10.12
CA LEU A 14 -6.54 5.43 -11.37
C LEU A 14 -5.68 6.67 -11.63
N PRO A 15 -4.61 6.53 -12.44
CA PRO A 15 -3.89 7.67 -13.00
C PRO A 15 -4.82 8.57 -13.82
N ALA A 16 -4.63 9.88 -13.69
CA ALA A 16 -5.33 10.88 -14.51
C ALA A 16 -4.54 11.26 -15.78
N GLN A 17 -3.25 10.87 -15.84
CA GLN A 17 -2.37 11.20 -16.96
C GLN A 17 -2.66 10.31 -18.18
N ARG A 18 -2.25 10.82 -19.36
CA ARG A 18 -2.27 10.04 -20.60
C ARG A 18 -1.32 8.84 -20.47
N ALA A 19 -1.73 7.70 -21.03
CA ALA A 19 -0.99 6.43 -20.93
C ALA A 19 0.32 6.40 -21.75
N ASP A 20 0.53 7.38 -22.64
CA ASP A 20 1.72 7.52 -23.49
C ASP A 20 2.85 8.36 -22.86
N LEU A 21 2.68 8.83 -21.62
CA LEU A 21 3.71 9.57 -20.92
C LEU A 21 4.73 8.63 -20.25
N ASN A 22 5.94 9.15 -20.02
CA ASN A 22 7.00 8.41 -19.33
C ASN A 22 6.68 8.09 -17.86
N ILE A 23 5.83 8.91 -17.24
CA ILE A 23 5.36 8.71 -15.87
C ILE A 23 3.84 8.69 -15.90
N VAL A 24 3.27 7.55 -15.54
CA VAL A 24 1.83 7.34 -15.40
C VAL A 24 1.59 6.69 -14.04
N ALA A 25 1.10 7.46 -13.09
CA ALA A 25 0.91 7.00 -11.72
C ALA A 25 -0.33 7.63 -11.09
N ALA A 26 -1.07 6.84 -10.34
CA ALA A 26 -2.13 7.38 -9.48
C ALA A 26 -1.53 8.27 -8.40
N CYS A 27 -2.33 9.17 -7.85
CA CYS A 27 -1.91 10.12 -6.83
C CYS A 27 -2.84 10.07 -5.61
N VAL A 28 -2.35 10.63 -4.51
CA VAL A 28 -3.15 10.94 -3.34
C VAL A 28 -3.38 12.45 -3.31
N SER A 29 -4.63 12.87 -3.42
CA SER A 29 -5.00 14.27 -3.34
C SER A 29 -5.05 14.73 -1.89
N VAL A 30 -4.49 15.90 -1.61
CA VAL A 30 -4.52 16.57 -0.30
C VAL A 30 -5.52 17.72 -0.37
N ILE A 31 -6.50 17.69 0.52
CA ILE A 31 -7.56 18.69 0.63
C ILE A 31 -7.41 19.39 1.98
N GLU A 32 -7.35 20.70 1.98
CA GLU A 32 -7.44 21.49 3.21
C GLU A 32 -8.89 21.48 3.71
N VAL A 33 -9.09 20.99 4.93
CA VAL A 33 -10.44 20.76 5.48
C VAL A 33 -11.21 22.07 5.68
N LYS A 34 -10.55 23.13 6.14
CA LYS A 34 -11.19 24.42 6.44
C LYS A 34 -11.77 25.11 5.20
N SER A 35 -10.99 25.15 4.12
CA SER A 35 -11.39 25.78 2.84
C SER A 35 -12.10 24.81 1.90
N PHE A 36 -12.00 23.50 2.19
CA PHE A 36 -12.42 22.40 1.32
C PHE A 36 -11.82 22.50 -0.09
N THR A 37 -10.58 22.94 -0.20
CA THR A 37 -9.87 23.09 -1.47
C THR A 37 -8.74 22.08 -1.57
N LYS A 38 -8.54 21.54 -2.79
CA LYS A 38 -7.40 20.67 -3.09
C LYS A 38 -6.13 21.54 -3.14
N VAL A 39 -5.15 21.23 -2.28
CA VAL A 39 -3.90 21.99 -2.19
C VAL A 39 -2.74 21.30 -2.93
N LYS A 40 -2.80 19.94 -3.07
CA LYS A 40 -1.71 19.20 -3.70
C LYS A 40 -2.19 17.83 -4.19
N ASP A 41 -1.55 17.30 -5.23
CA ASP A 41 -1.57 15.89 -5.59
C ASP A 41 -0.19 15.28 -5.32
N ILE A 42 -0.12 14.27 -4.48
CA ILE A 42 1.10 13.50 -4.19
C ILE A 42 1.15 12.35 -5.19
N GLN A 43 2.02 12.47 -6.18
CA GLN A 43 2.22 11.42 -7.18
C GLN A 43 3.00 10.25 -6.57
N LEU A 44 2.51 9.02 -6.77
CA LEU A 44 3.16 7.81 -6.32
C LEU A 44 4.21 7.31 -7.33
N ALA A 45 4.81 6.14 -7.05
CA ALA A 45 5.77 5.51 -7.95
C ALA A 45 5.16 5.27 -9.33
N ASN A 46 5.99 5.35 -10.38
CA ASN A 46 5.56 5.10 -11.75
C ASN A 46 4.91 3.71 -11.89
N GLY A 47 3.74 3.66 -12.51
CA GLY A 47 2.93 2.44 -12.64
C GLY A 47 1.94 2.23 -11.49
N SER A 48 1.94 3.07 -10.44
CA SER A 48 0.94 2.98 -9.36
C SER A 48 -0.47 3.15 -9.90
N ASN A 49 -1.33 2.19 -9.59
CA ASN A 49 -2.73 2.18 -10.00
C ASN A 49 -3.57 1.37 -9.02
N ALA A 50 -4.89 1.46 -9.15
CA ALA A 50 -5.83 0.75 -8.29
C ALA A 50 -5.55 1.00 -6.78
N LEU A 51 -5.45 2.28 -6.38
CA LEU A 51 -5.34 2.64 -4.96
C LEU A 51 -6.63 2.26 -4.26
N ARG A 52 -6.56 1.37 -3.26
CA ARG A 52 -7.76 0.74 -2.71
C ARG A 52 -8.09 1.17 -1.30
N ASP A 53 -7.09 1.30 -0.46
CA ASP A 53 -7.28 1.65 0.93
C ASP A 53 -6.06 2.39 1.47
N MET A 54 -6.25 3.11 2.57
CA MET A 54 -5.18 3.81 3.25
C MET A 54 -5.40 3.85 4.75
N CYS A 55 -4.30 3.81 5.50
CA CYS A 55 -4.30 4.06 6.94
C CYS A 55 -3.22 5.07 7.30
N ILE A 56 -3.46 5.82 8.37
CA ILE A 56 -2.47 6.70 8.99
C ILE A 56 -1.83 6.00 10.18
N THR A 57 -0.51 6.19 10.36
CA THR A 57 0.19 5.65 11.51
C THR A 57 -0.31 6.25 12.83
N PRO A 58 -0.24 5.52 13.96
CA PRO A 58 -0.73 6.03 15.25
C PRO A 58 -0.07 7.34 15.70
N ASP A 59 1.19 7.58 15.32
CA ASP A 59 1.91 8.84 15.59
C ASP A 59 1.54 9.97 14.61
N GLY A 60 0.78 9.66 13.53
CA GLY A 60 0.34 10.61 12.52
C GLY A 60 1.40 11.03 11.50
N LYS A 61 2.58 10.39 11.49
CA LYS A 61 3.70 10.80 10.63
C LYS A 61 3.62 10.27 9.21
N TYR A 62 3.04 9.07 9.04
CA TYR A 62 2.96 8.42 7.74
C TYR A 62 1.55 7.98 7.40
N ILE A 63 1.28 7.93 6.11
CA ILE A 63 0.12 7.26 5.53
C ILE A 63 0.65 6.09 4.69
N TYR A 64 0.04 4.92 4.85
CA TYR A 64 0.23 3.77 3.99
C TYR A 64 -0.95 3.65 3.04
N VAL A 65 -0.67 3.42 1.75
CA VAL A 65 -1.70 3.30 0.70
C VAL A 65 -1.48 2.01 -0.05
N SER A 66 -2.43 1.09 -0.02
CA SER A 66 -2.38 -0.17 -0.77
C SER A 66 -2.72 0.05 -2.24
N HIS A 67 -1.92 -0.51 -3.16
CA HIS A 67 -2.11 -0.34 -4.59
C HIS A 67 -1.37 -1.41 -5.41
N ASN A 68 -1.58 -1.41 -6.72
CA ASN A 68 -0.76 -2.16 -7.66
C ASN A 68 0.31 -1.26 -8.30
N LEU A 69 1.44 -1.87 -8.66
CA LEU A 69 2.47 -1.29 -9.52
C LEU A 69 2.50 -2.02 -10.85
N GLY A 70 2.06 -1.35 -11.93
CA GLY A 70 2.13 -1.87 -13.28
C GLY A 70 3.51 -1.59 -13.90
N ARG A 71 4.18 -2.63 -14.40
CA ARG A 71 5.49 -2.52 -15.06
C ARG A 71 5.33 -2.28 -16.57
N PHE A 72 4.58 -1.25 -16.94
CA PHE A 72 4.18 -1.00 -18.34
C PHE A 72 5.36 -0.61 -19.26
N MET A 73 6.49 -0.19 -18.71
CA MET A 73 7.70 0.14 -19.48
C MET A 73 8.64 -1.06 -19.67
N VAL A 74 8.33 -2.21 -19.11
CA VAL A 74 9.16 -3.41 -19.24
C VAL A 74 8.59 -4.27 -20.38
N PRO A 75 9.42 -4.68 -21.37
CA PRO A 75 8.99 -5.57 -22.43
C PRO A 75 8.43 -6.89 -21.87
N THR A 76 7.39 -7.42 -22.48
CA THR A 76 6.75 -8.69 -22.07
C THR A 76 7.70 -9.89 -22.06
N SER A 77 8.77 -9.84 -22.86
CA SER A 77 9.86 -10.83 -22.87
C SER A 77 10.67 -10.87 -21.57
N GLN A 78 10.56 -9.86 -20.71
CA GLN A 78 11.24 -9.77 -19.42
C GLN A 78 10.35 -10.20 -18.23
N LEU A 79 9.19 -10.76 -18.49
CA LEU A 79 8.27 -11.27 -17.45
C LEU A 79 8.91 -12.28 -16.49
N GLN A 80 9.95 -13.00 -16.95
CA GLN A 80 10.71 -13.93 -16.11
C GLN A 80 11.56 -13.23 -15.03
N GLN A 81 11.76 -11.91 -15.12
CA GLN A 81 12.59 -11.14 -14.20
C GLN A 81 11.77 -10.41 -13.12
N GLY A 82 10.45 -10.56 -13.10
CA GLY A 82 9.59 -9.93 -12.12
C GLY A 82 8.11 -9.94 -12.54
N TRP A 83 7.27 -9.54 -11.61
CA TRP A 83 5.82 -9.47 -11.82
C TRP A 83 5.45 -8.27 -12.69
N MET A 84 4.62 -8.44 -13.71
CA MET A 84 4.08 -7.33 -14.53
C MET A 84 3.23 -6.37 -13.71
N ASN A 85 2.42 -6.91 -12.81
CA ASN A 85 1.65 -6.16 -11.85
C ASN A 85 2.06 -6.64 -10.46
N THR A 86 2.78 -5.82 -9.74
CA THR A 86 3.19 -6.10 -8.37
C THR A 86 2.22 -5.46 -7.39
N SER A 87 1.92 -6.18 -6.34
CA SER A 87 1.15 -5.67 -5.21
C SER A 87 2.07 -4.90 -4.27
N ALA A 88 1.67 -3.70 -3.86
CA ALA A 88 2.51 -2.81 -3.07
C ALA A 88 1.70 -1.98 -2.07
N PHE A 89 2.39 -1.36 -1.14
CA PHE A 89 1.88 -0.18 -0.44
C PHE A 89 2.90 0.96 -0.50
N SER A 90 2.40 2.16 -0.72
CA SER A 90 3.21 3.39 -0.70
C SER A 90 3.27 3.99 0.69
N ILE A 91 4.39 4.64 1.00
CA ILE A 91 4.65 5.39 2.23
C ILE A 91 4.64 6.87 1.89
N ILE A 92 3.75 7.63 2.52
CA ILE A 92 3.62 9.08 2.37
C ILE A 92 3.95 9.74 3.71
N ASN A 93 4.82 10.73 3.68
CA ASN A 93 5.09 11.60 4.82
C ASN A 93 3.96 12.63 4.95
N VAL A 94 3.30 12.67 6.09
CA VAL A 94 2.14 13.53 6.31
C VAL A 94 2.53 15.00 6.44
N GLU A 95 3.61 15.30 7.16
CA GLU A 95 4.08 16.67 7.38
C GLU A 95 4.58 17.32 6.09
N LYS A 96 5.43 16.61 5.35
CA LYS A 96 5.98 17.08 4.07
C LYS A 96 4.97 16.99 2.93
N GLN A 97 3.92 16.18 3.08
CA GLN A 97 2.97 15.81 2.02
C GLN A 97 3.72 15.28 0.79
N GLU A 98 4.60 14.31 0.99
CA GLU A 98 5.48 13.76 -0.04
C GLU A 98 5.48 12.23 -0.01
N PHE A 99 5.57 11.64 -1.21
CA PHE A 99 5.82 10.22 -1.39
C PHE A 99 7.28 9.92 -1.02
N GLU A 100 7.49 8.92 -0.16
CA GLU A 100 8.83 8.51 0.26
C GLU A 100 9.31 7.19 -0.34
N GLY A 101 8.39 6.34 -0.79
CA GLY A 101 8.72 5.06 -1.42
C GLY A 101 7.56 4.09 -1.43
N ALA A 102 7.71 3.01 -2.23
CA ALA A 102 6.75 1.91 -2.28
C ALA A 102 7.43 0.59 -1.87
N VAL A 103 6.75 -0.16 -1.02
CA VAL A 103 7.18 -1.48 -0.53
C VAL A 103 6.36 -2.55 -1.23
N LEU A 104 7.03 -3.51 -1.87
CA LEU A 104 6.37 -4.65 -2.51
C LEU A 104 5.92 -5.66 -1.47
N VAL A 105 4.69 -6.18 -1.65
CA VAL A 105 4.14 -7.27 -0.84
C VAL A 105 4.09 -8.61 -1.56
N ASP A 106 4.47 -8.64 -2.83
CA ASP A 106 4.82 -9.89 -3.52
C ASP A 106 6.20 -10.39 -3.07
N GLU A 107 6.43 -11.68 -3.23
CA GLU A 107 7.71 -12.36 -3.06
C GLU A 107 8.15 -12.93 -4.41
N PRO A 108 9.45 -13.24 -4.62
CA PRO A 108 9.94 -13.76 -5.89
C PRO A 108 9.21 -15.02 -6.38
N ASP A 109 8.76 -15.87 -5.44
CA ASP A 109 8.13 -17.17 -5.68
C ASP A 109 6.64 -17.22 -5.30
N ARG A 110 6.12 -16.14 -4.68
CA ARG A 110 4.74 -16.12 -4.17
C ARG A 110 4.09 -14.75 -4.27
N GLY A 111 3.18 -14.58 -5.21
CA GLY A 111 2.38 -13.36 -5.38
C GLY A 111 1.44 -13.11 -4.20
N ALA A 112 1.13 -11.85 -3.97
CA ALA A 112 0.10 -11.39 -3.01
C ALA A 112 -1.30 -11.31 -3.64
N ALA A 113 -1.38 -11.33 -4.96
CA ALA A 113 -2.59 -11.38 -5.79
C ALA A 113 -3.70 -10.39 -5.35
N GLY A 114 -3.45 -9.12 -5.59
CA GLY A 114 -4.43 -8.06 -5.40
C GLY A 114 -4.58 -7.63 -3.94
N VAL A 115 -3.74 -6.69 -3.53
CA VAL A 115 -3.86 -6.03 -2.22
C VAL A 115 -5.08 -5.15 -2.17
N TRP A 116 -5.78 -5.17 -1.03
CA TRP A 116 -6.96 -4.35 -0.77
C TRP A 116 -6.81 -3.56 0.53
N GLY A 117 -7.39 -4.05 1.62
CA GLY A 117 -7.36 -3.38 2.91
C GLY A 117 -5.95 -3.22 3.47
N ILE A 118 -5.68 -2.08 4.08
CA ILE A 118 -4.47 -1.82 4.84
C ILE A 118 -4.82 -1.15 6.16
N ALA A 119 -4.25 -1.65 7.25
CA ALA A 119 -4.40 -1.07 8.58
C ALA A 119 -3.07 -1.13 9.33
N CYS A 120 -2.87 -0.29 10.32
CA CYS A 120 -1.68 -0.35 11.16
C CYS A 120 -1.95 0.04 12.61
N ASP A 121 -1.20 -0.54 13.50
CA ASP A 121 -1.04 -0.13 14.88
C ASP A 121 0.43 0.22 15.17
N GLU A 122 0.80 0.38 16.43
CA GLU A 122 2.18 0.69 16.83
C GLU A 122 3.15 -0.46 16.53
N LYS A 123 2.65 -1.70 16.49
CA LYS A 123 3.47 -2.92 16.38
C LYS A 123 3.48 -3.49 14.98
N HIS A 124 2.36 -3.42 14.26
CA HIS A 124 2.18 -4.12 13.00
C HIS A 124 1.52 -3.26 11.92
N ILE A 125 1.84 -3.61 10.68
CA ILE A 125 1.07 -3.22 9.50
C ILE A 125 0.39 -4.49 8.98
N TYR A 126 -0.89 -4.38 8.67
CA TYR A 126 -1.72 -5.46 8.16
C TYR A 126 -2.13 -5.14 6.73
N VAL A 127 -1.97 -6.09 5.81
CA VAL A 127 -2.36 -5.94 4.41
C VAL A 127 -3.21 -7.13 3.98
N ALA A 128 -4.40 -6.88 3.45
CA ALA A 128 -5.28 -7.92 2.94
C ALA A 128 -4.92 -8.29 1.49
N HIS A 129 -4.79 -9.59 1.23
CA HIS A 129 -4.52 -10.17 -0.09
C HIS A 129 -5.79 -10.87 -0.59
N SER A 130 -6.57 -10.16 -1.41
CA SER A 130 -7.91 -10.62 -1.80
C SER A 130 -7.86 -11.91 -2.66
N GLY A 131 -6.87 -12.03 -3.54
CA GLY A 131 -6.77 -13.18 -4.45
C GLY A 131 -6.10 -14.40 -3.84
N THR A 132 -5.23 -14.25 -2.85
CA THR A 132 -4.60 -15.39 -2.14
C THR A 132 -5.28 -15.72 -0.81
N HIS A 133 -6.34 -15.00 -0.46
CA HIS A 133 -7.20 -15.26 0.71
C HIS A 133 -6.43 -15.29 2.05
N GLU A 134 -5.52 -14.35 2.21
CA GLU A 134 -4.66 -14.24 3.38
C GLU A 134 -4.41 -12.78 3.76
N ILE A 135 -3.77 -12.57 4.88
CA ILE A 135 -3.21 -11.28 5.29
C ILE A 135 -1.70 -11.36 5.46
N SER A 136 -1.00 -10.27 5.17
CA SER A 136 0.35 -10.01 5.66
C SER A 136 0.28 -9.29 7.00
N VAL A 137 1.06 -9.76 7.97
CA VAL A 137 1.34 -9.09 9.24
C VAL A 137 2.80 -8.73 9.24
N ILE A 138 3.10 -7.44 9.21
CA ILE A 138 4.45 -6.88 9.03
C ILE A 138 4.88 -6.18 10.32
N ASP A 139 6.08 -6.45 10.81
CA ASP A 139 6.67 -5.75 11.95
C ASP A 139 6.89 -4.27 11.59
N HIS A 140 6.11 -3.38 12.21
CA HIS A 140 6.03 -1.98 11.83
C HIS A 140 7.35 -1.22 12.10
N SER A 141 7.91 -1.37 13.29
CA SER A 141 9.13 -0.66 13.69
C SER A 141 10.32 -1.10 12.85
N ARG A 142 10.53 -2.41 12.71
CA ARG A 142 11.65 -2.96 11.92
C ARG A 142 11.50 -2.65 10.44
N MET A 143 10.27 -2.64 9.90
CA MET A 143 10.01 -2.25 8.53
C MET A 143 10.40 -0.79 8.29
N LEU A 144 9.97 0.14 9.17
CA LEU A 144 10.34 1.56 9.06
C LEU A 144 11.84 1.79 9.21
N ASP A 145 12.51 1.08 10.12
CA ASP A 145 13.96 1.19 10.29
C ASP A 145 14.70 0.70 9.04
N LYS A 146 14.31 -0.44 8.50
CA LYS A 146 14.87 -0.94 7.24
C LYS A 146 14.60 0.01 6.07
N PHE A 147 13.37 0.55 5.99
CA PHE A 147 12.97 1.53 5.00
C PHE A 147 13.84 2.81 5.07
N ARG A 148 14.02 3.40 6.25
CA ARG A 148 14.82 4.61 6.43
C ARG A 148 16.28 4.42 6.04
N ASN A 149 16.84 3.24 6.35
CA ASN A 149 18.23 2.89 6.08
C ASN A 149 18.45 2.24 4.70
N TYR A 150 17.41 2.11 3.87
CA TYR A 150 17.53 1.53 2.54
C TYR A 150 18.33 2.47 1.64
N ALA A 151 19.44 1.94 1.08
CA ALA A 151 20.49 2.75 0.43
C ALA A 151 19.99 3.47 -0.84
N ASP A 152 19.13 2.83 -1.62
CA ASP A 152 18.63 3.38 -2.89
C ASP A 152 17.09 3.26 -2.95
N LYS A 153 16.42 4.32 -2.53
CA LYS A 153 14.95 4.39 -2.52
C LYS A 153 14.33 4.16 -3.91
N GLY A 154 15.05 4.51 -4.98
CA GLY A 154 14.58 4.31 -6.35
C GLY A 154 14.57 2.84 -6.78
N ARG A 155 15.19 1.94 -6.01
CA ARG A 155 15.15 0.49 -6.26
C ARG A 155 14.20 -0.27 -5.35
N LEU A 156 13.67 0.39 -4.34
CA LEU A 156 12.80 -0.25 -3.35
C LEU A 156 11.53 -0.84 -3.98
N ASP A 157 10.96 -0.13 -4.94
CA ASP A 157 9.77 -0.57 -5.68
C ASP A 157 10.02 -1.72 -6.67
N TYR A 158 11.27 -2.24 -6.72
CA TYR A 158 11.66 -3.46 -7.45
C TYR A 158 12.14 -4.58 -6.51
N ASP A 159 12.28 -4.33 -5.20
CA ASP A 159 12.82 -5.30 -4.25
C ASP A 159 11.73 -6.21 -3.67
N LEU A 160 11.54 -7.38 -4.31
CA LEU A 160 10.62 -8.44 -3.84
C LEU A 160 11.08 -9.11 -2.54
N THR A 161 12.30 -8.84 -2.07
CA THR A 161 12.86 -9.45 -0.85
C THR A 161 12.84 -8.51 0.36
N PHE A 162 12.42 -7.26 0.16
CA PHE A 162 12.46 -6.24 1.21
C PHE A 162 11.79 -6.68 2.53
N LEU A 163 10.66 -7.39 2.44
CA LEU A 163 9.91 -7.84 3.62
C LEU A 163 10.39 -9.18 4.20
N TYR A 164 11.48 -9.79 3.70
CA TYR A 164 12.01 -11.02 4.25
C TYR A 164 12.44 -10.84 5.72
N GLY A 165 11.97 -11.76 6.58
CA GLY A 165 12.21 -11.72 8.03
C GLY A 165 11.43 -10.65 8.81
N LEU A 166 10.60 -9.85 8.12
CA LEU A 166 9.76 -8.81 8.73
C LEU A 166 8.28 -9.13 8.67
N ARG A 167 7.87 -10.12 7.88
CA ARG A 167 6.48 -10.42 7.56
C ARG A 167 6.13 -11.86 7.84
N LYS A 168 4.87 -12.06 8.26
CA LYS A 168 4.17 -13.36 8.24
C LYS A 168 2.94 -13.25 7.35
N ARG A 169 2.65 -14.28 6.57
CA ARG A 169 1.41 -14.41 5.77
C ARG A 169 0.52 -15.41 6.48
N ILE A 170 -0.71 -15.02 6.77
CA ILE A 170 -1.68 -15.80 7.55
C ILE A 170 -2.87 -16.09 6.66
N PRO A 171 -3.12 -17.38 6.30
CA PRO A 171 -4.33 -17.78 5.59
C PRO A 171 -5.58 -17.48 6.43
N LEU A 172 -6.65 -17.08 5.76
CA LEU A 172 -7.95 -16.79 6.38
C LEU A 172 -8.96 -17.90 6.08
N GLN A 173 -10.00 -17.95 6.89
CA GLN A 173 -11.22 -18.67 6.53
C GLN A 173 -12.04 -17.82 5.56
N GLY A 174 -12.56 -18.44 4.50
CA GLY A 174 -13.29 -17.75 3.44
C GLY A 174 -12.40 -17.00 2.46
N ASN A 175 -13.01 -16.44 1.43
CA ASN A 175 -12.33 -15.93 0.24
C ASN A 175 -12.49 -14.41 0.08
N GLY A 176 -11.43 -13.75 -0.38
CA GLY A 176 -11.46 -12.36 -0.81
C GLY A 176 -11.54 -11.35 0.33
N PRO A 177 -10.58 -11.30 1.26
CA PRO A 177 -10.53 -10.22 2.24
C PRO A 177 -10.31 -8.89 1.50
N ARG A 178 -11.14 -7.88 1.80
CA ARG A 178 -11.06 -6.56 1.14
C ARG A 178 -10.90 -5.39 2.08
N HIS A 179 -11.32 -5.54 3.31
CA HIS A 179 -11.20 -4.48 4.31
C HIS A 179 -10.60 -5.01 5.60
N LEU A 180 -9.96 -4.13 6.36
CA LEU A 180 -9.36 -4.43 7.65
C LEU A 180 -9.84 -3.37 8.66
N LEU A 181 -10.36 -3.81 9.78
CA LEU A 181 -10.77 -2.92 10.87
C LEU A 181 -10.03 -3.31 12.16
N LEU A 182 -9.25 -2.37 12.69
CA LEU A 182 -8.65 -2.50 14.00
C LEU A 182 -9.58 -1.90 15.06
N SER A 183 -10.01 -2.71 16.02
CA SER A 183 -10.85 -2.27 17.15
C SER A 183 -10.53 -3.09 18.39
N ASN A 184 -10.32 -2.43 19.51
CA ASN A 184 -10.07 -3.07 20.82
C ASN A 184 -9.01 -4.19 20.77
N ASN A 185 -7.86 -3.92 20.18
CA ASN A 185 -6.75 -4.86 19.98
C ASN A 185 -7.11 -6.12 19.16
N LYS A 186 -8.18 -6.07 18.40
CA LYS A 186 -8.58 -7.12 17.46
C LYS A 186 -8.55 -6.59 16.04
N LEU A 187 -8.09 -7.43 15.12
CA LEU A 187 -8.18 -7.20 13.69
C LEU A 187 -9.41 -7.95 13.16
N ILE A 188 -10.38 -7.21 12.65
CA ILE A 188 -11.61 -7.74 12.07
C ILE A 188 -11.48 -7.72 10.56
N ILE A 189 -11.71 -8.89 9.92
CA ILE A 189 -11.47 -9.10 8.50
C ILE A 189 -12.69 -9.73 7.84
N PRO A 190 -13.55 -8.94 7.16
CA PRO A 190 -14.64 -9.48 6.35
C PRO A 190 -14.09 -10.10 5.06
N THR A 191 -14.64 -11.24 4.66
CA THR A 191 -14.33 -11.90 3.39
C THR A 191 -15.48 -11.69 2.40
N TYR A 192 -15.18 -11.10 1.24
CA TYR A 192 -16.18 -10.63 0.29
C TYR A 192 -16.95 -11.76 -0.41
N PHE A 193 -16.29 -12.90 -0.64
CA PHE A 193 -16.86 -14.02 -1.42
C PHE A 193 -17.33 -15.19 -0.55
N ALA A 194 -17.39 -15.07 0.76
CA ALA A 194 -17.64 -16.23 1.63
C ALA A 194 -18.33 -15.90 2.95
N ASP A 195 -19.07 -14.84 3.09
CA ASP A 195 -19.86 -14.49 4.28
C ASP A 195 -19.23 -14.86 5.65
N VAL A 196 -17.88 -14.76 5.73
CA VAL A 196 -17.08 -15.09 6.92
C VAL A 196 -16.46 -13.83 7.48
N LEU A 197 -16.51 -13.72 8.80
CA LEU A 197 -15.81 -12.69 9.57
C LEU A 197 -14.69 -13.33 10.39
N ASN A 198 -13.44 -13.04 10.04
CA ASN A 198 -12.26 -13.47 10.80
C ASN A 198 -11.91 -12.43 11.88
N MET A 199 -11.39 -12.91 13.01
CA MET A 199 -10.92 -12.05 14.11
C MET A 199 -9.61 -12.58 14.69
#